data_54e22662291ab9d8c8dff4c8e0b2d471
#
_entry.id   54e22662291ab9d8c8dff4c8e0b2d471
#
_cell.length_a   1.000
_cell.length_b   1.000
_cell.length_c   1.000
_cell.angle_alpha   90.00
_cell.angle_beta   90.00
_cell.angle_gamma   90.00
#
_symmetry.space_group_name_H-M   'P 1'
#
loop_
_entity.id
_entity.type
_entity.pdbx_description
1 polymer ?
#
loop_
_entity_poly.entity_id
_entity_poly.type
_entity_poly.pdbx_seq_one_letter_code
_entity_poly.pdbx_strand_id
1 'polypeptide(L)'
;EGLIEFDQKTLAIEPKLAKSWEVNPQGTLYTFHLRTDVYFHDDPCFADEKGRKLTAQDVKYCYDRLCFSNPAENQGFWIFEDVVKGANEYHAATQKNENPAGGVEGVKIINDSTVSIELYQPFSVFLSRMGLVFAKIYPKEAVDTYGADMRIKCVGTGPYQIKVMKENEITFLTRNKKYWGKDEDGNHLPYIDNIKITYRKEKRAELLAFKKGDMDFVYKFPLDMIDEILTPEGALKKEYAQYQL
;
A
#
# COMPACT_ATOMS: atom_id res chain seq x y z
N GLU A 1 -3.11 2.66 0.20
CA GLU A 1 -2.62 2.96 1.57
C GLU A 1 -3.23 1.99 2.57
N GLY A 2 -2.66 1.89 3.79
CA GLY A 2 -3.23 1.14 4.93
C GLY A 2 -3.82 2.08 5.97
N LEU A 3 -4.37 1.54 7.06
CA LEU A 3 -4.85 2.37 8.18
C LEU A 3 -3.69 3.14 8.82
N ILE A 4 -2.54 2.51 8.91
CA ILE A 4 -1.29 3.03 9.46
C ILE A 4 -0.15 2.70 8.51
N GLU A 5 0.99 3.37 8.71
CA GLU A 5 2.22 3.09 7.97
C GLU A 5 3.45 3.20 8.88
N PHE A 6 4.61 2.81 8.35
CA PHE A 6 5.90 3.08 9.01
C PHE A 6 6.48 4.37 8.48
N ASP A 7 6.91 5.24 9.37
CA ASP A 7 7.79 6.36 9.00
C ASP A 7 9.08 5.81 8.36
N GLN A 8 9.45 6.35 7.22
CA GLN A 8 10.55 5.81 6.42
C GLN A 8 11.95 6.03 7.03
N LYS A 9 12.07 6.92 8.01
CA LYS A 9 13.34 7.24 8.67
C LYS A 9 13.47 6.56 10.02
N THR A 10 12.41 6.63 10.83
CA THR A 10 12.41 6.19 12.23
C THR A 10 11.84 4.78 12.41
N LEU A 11 11.10 4.26 11.41
CA LEU A 11 10.30 3.05 11.48
C LEU A 11 9.20 3.09 12.56
N ALA A 12 8.89 4.27 13.09
CA ALA A 12 7.76 4.45 13.97
C ALA A 12 6.44 4.21 13.22
N ILE A 13 5.44 3.71 13.94
CA ILE A 13 4.11 3.52 13.38
C ILE A 13 3.36 4.84 13.44
N GLU A 14 2.87 5.27 12.28
CA GLU A 14 2.18 6.54 12.10
C GLU A 14 0.77 6.38 11.53
N PRO A 15 -0.14 7.32 11.83
CA PRO A 15 -1.45 7.40 11.22
C PRO A 15 -1.36 7.57 9.69
N LYS A 16 -2.25 6.85 8.95
CA LYS A 16 -2.39 7.02 7.50
C LYS A 16 -3.87 7.23 7.12
N LEU A 17 -4.58 6.20 6.66
CA LEU A 17 -6.03 6.30 6.41
C LEU A 17 -6.82 6.43 7.72
N ALA A 18 -6.33 5.88 8.81
CA ALA A 18 -6.77 6.25 10.15
C ALA A 18 -6.03 7.51 10.60
N LYS A 19 -6.76 8.53 11.04
CA LYS A 19 -6.18 9.75 11.64
C LYS A 19 -5.68 9.52 13.07
N SER A 20 -6.22 8.49 13.75
CA SER A 20 -5.85 8.07 15.10
C SER A 20 -6.41 6.68 15.39
N TRP A 21 -5.92 6.06 16.46
CA TRP A 21 -6.47 4.84 17.02
C TRP A 21 -6.37 4.84 18.54
N GLU A 22 -7.20 4.02 19.17
CA GLU A 22 -7.22 3.78 20.60
C GLU A 22 -7.09 2.29 20.85
N VAL A 23 -6.50 1.95 22.01
CA VAL A 23 -6.35 0.55 22.45
C VAL A 23 -6.94 0.44 23.84
N ASN A 24 -7.76 -0.57 24.08
CA ASN A 24 -8.33 -0.79 25.41
C ASN A 24 -7.22 -1.15 26.43
N PRO A 25 -7.47 -1.01 27.75
CA PRO A 25 -6.46 -1.33 28.77
C PRO A 25 -5.94 -2.78 28.73
N GLN A 26 -6.72 -3.71 28.20
CA GLN A 26 -6.37 -5.11 28.03
C GLN A 26 -5.48 -5.37 26.82
N GLY A 27 -5.29 -4.40 25.92
CA GLY A 27 -4.50 -4.56 24.69
C GLY A 27 -5.13 -5.48 23.64
N THR A 28 -6.45 -5.72 23.72
CA THR A 28 -7.17 -6.67 22.87
C THR A 28 -8.17 -6.02 21.90
N LEU A 29 -8.51 -4.76 22.08
CA LEU A 29 -9.44 -4.04 21.22
C LEU A 29 -8.79 -2.77 20.70
N TYR A 30 -8.65 -2.68 19.40
CA TYR A 30 -8.14 -1.53 18.67
C TYR A 30 -9.28 -0.82 17.96
N THR A 31 -9.47 0.47 18.19
CA THR A 31 -10.49 1.29 17.53
C THR A 31 -9.80 2.32 16.66
N PHE A 32 -10.00 2.24 15.35
CA PHE A 32 -9.40 3.13 14.36
C PHE A 32 -10.42 4.17 13.89
N HIS A 33 -10.04 5.45 13.96
CA HIS A 33 -10.83 6.58 13.47
C HIS A 33 -10.32 7.01 12.10
N LEU A 34 -11.11 6.78 11.06
CA LEU A 34 -10.72 7.05 9.68
C LEU A 34 -10.72 8.55 9.37
N ARG A 35 -9.89 8.94 8.43
CA ARG A 35 -10.01 10.23 7.75
C ARG A 35 -11.32 10.30 6.99
N THR A 36 -11.87 11.50 6.90
CA THR A 36 -13.14 11.74 6.19
C THR A 36 -12.96 12.54 4.90
N ASP A 37 -11.72 12.83 4.52
CA ASP A 37 -11.28 13.58 3.36
C ASP A 37 -10.55 12.73 2.32
N VAL A 38 -10.59 11.41 2.45
CA VAL A 38 -9.92 10.46 1.55
C VAL A 38 -10.89 9.96 0.48
N TYR A 39 -10.42 9.99 -0.77
CA TYR A 39 -11.12 9.46 -1.94
C TYR A 39 -10.27 8.43 -2.66
N PHE A 40 -10.89 7.43 -3.25
CA PHE A 40 -10.23 6.54 -4.19
C PHE A 40 -9.85 7.27 -5.48
N HIS A 41 -8.89 6.73 -6.21
CA HIS A 41 -8.53 7.23 -7.54
C HIS A 41 -9.75 7.23 -8.47
N ASP A 42 -9.82 8.22 -9.36
CA ASP A 42 -10.80 8.20 -10.45
C ASP A 42 -10.49 7.03 -11.39
N ASP A 43 -11.48 6.16 -11.61
CA ASP A 43 -11.29 4.91 -12.35
C ASP A 43 -12.62 4.41 -12.96
N PRO A 44 -12.60 3.77 -14.15
CA PRO A 44 -13.80 3.20 -14.79
C PRO A 44 -14.54 2.12 -13.98
N CYS A 45 -13.96 1.60 -12.90
CA CYS A 45 -14.69 0.68 -12.00
C CYS A 45 -15.84 1.36 -11.23
N PHE A 46 -15.83 2.68 -11.12
CA PHE A 46 -16.93 3.44 -10.52
C PHE A 46 -17.97 3.88 -11.55
N ALA A 47 -19.23 3.98 -11.14
CA ALA A 47 -20.36 4.24 -12.04
C ALA A 47 -20.25 5.55 -12.86
N ASP A 48 -19.61 6.59 -12.30
CA ASP A 48 -19.37 7.88 -12.93
C ASP A 48 -17.88 8.10 -13.25
N GLU A 49 -17.09 7.02 -13.24
CA GLU A 49 -15.63 7.02 -13.39
C GLU A 49 -14.88 7.85 -12.36
N LYS A 50 -15.56 8.27 -11.27
CA LYS A 50 -14.98 9.08 -10.20
C LYS A 50 -14.86 8.29 -8.91
N GLY A 51 -13.66 8.32 -8.34
CA GLY A 51 -13.40 7.70 -7.05
C GLY A 51 -14.29 8.25 -5.95
N ARG A 52 -15.02 7.37 -5.30
CA ARG A 52 -15.85 7.70 -4.15
C ARG A 52 -15.02 7.84 -2.87
N LYS A 53 -15.63 8.39 -1.85
CA LYS A 53 -15.06 8.51 -0.51
C LYS A 53 -14.81 7.13 0.11
N LEU A 54 -13.69 6.99 0.84
CA LEU A 54 -13.37 5.83 1.66
C LEU A 54 -14.25 5.80 2.91
N THR A 55 -14.72 4.61 3.27
CA THR A 55 -15.54 4.37 4.45
C THR A 55 -15.05 3.16 5.24
N ALA A 56 -15.60 2.96 6.43
CA ALA A 56 -15.35 1.78 7.27
C ALA A 56 -15.75 0.46 6.59
N GLN A 57 -16.72 0.52 5.64
CA GLN A 57 -17.12 -0.63 4.84
C GLN A 57 -15.98 -1.15 3.96
N ASP A 58 -15.16 -0.26 3.41
CA ASP A 58 -14.01 -0.63 2.59
C ASP A 58 -12.93 -1.34 3.41
N VAL A 59 -12.72 -0.86 4.63
CA VAL A 59 -11.78 -1.49 5.58
C VAL A 59 -12.26 -2.90 5.94
N LYS A 60 -13.53 -3.04 6.31
CA LYS A 60 -14.14 -4.33 6.63
C LYS A 60 -14.01 -5.29 5.45
N TYR A 61 -14.38 -4.84 4.25
CA TYR A 61 -14.27 -5.63 3.03
C TYR A 61 -12.83 -6.14 2.77
N CYS A 62 -11.84 -5.26 2.86
CA CYS A 62 -10.45 -5.63 2.63
C CYS A 62 -9.93 -6.61 3.68
N TYR A 63 -10.33 -6.48 4.93
CA TYR A 63 -9.87 -7.36 6.01
C TYR A 63 -10.60 -8.70 6.02
N ASP A 64 -11.87 -8.75 5.62
CA ASP A 64 -12.55 -10.01 5.35
C ASP A 64 -11.87 -10.73 4.18
N ARG A 65 -11.56 -10.01 3.09
CA ARG A 65 -10.85 -10.55 1.94
C ARG A 65 -9.41 -10.99 2.30
N LEU A 66 -8.73 -10.31 3.21
CA LEU A 66 -7.41 -10.71 3.74
C LEU A 66 -7.47 -12.10 4.38
N CYS A 67 -8.58 -12.44 5.03
CA CYS A 67 -8.81 -13.75 5.65
C CYS A 67 -9.47 -14.77 4.72
N PHE A 68 -9.96 -14.36 3.55
CA PHE A 68 -10.59 -15.25 2.58
C PHE A 68 -9.57 -16.26 2.03
N SER A 69 -9.91 -17.54 2.04
CA SER A 69 -9.03 -18.61 1.57
C SER A 69 -9.02 -18.70 0.05
N ASN A 70 -8.13 -17.98 -0.58
CA ASN A 70 -7.81 -18.13 -2.00
C ASN A 70 -6.30 -18.08 -2.20
N PRO A 71 -5.61 -19.23 -2.29
CA PRO A 71 -4.14 -19.28 -2.39
C PRO A 71 -3.57 -18.52 -3.59
N ALA A 72 -4.35 -18.36 -4.66
CA ALA A 72 -3.90 -17.62 -5.85
C ALA A 72 -3.94 -16.10 -5.67
N GLU A 73 -4.80 -15.59 -4.77
CA GLU A 73 -5.08 -14.17 -4.62
C GLU A 73 -4.67 -13.61 -3.26
N ASN A 74 -4.51 -14.46 -2.24
CA ASN A 74 -4.34 -14.02 -0.86
C ASN A 74 -3.14 -14.69 -0.19
N GLN A 75 -2.08 -13.90 0.00
CA GLN A 75 -0.89 -14.30 0.75
C GLN A 75 -0.77 -13.56 2.09
N GLY A 76 -1.80 -12.79 2.48
CA GLY A 76 -1.76 -11.90 3.63
C GLY A 76 -2.45 -12.44 4.89
N PHE A 77 -3.09 -13.61 4.86
CA PHE A 77 -3.87 -14.15 5.98
C PHE A 77 -3.07 -14.22 7.29
N TRP A 78 -1.78 -14.55 7.23
CA TRP A 78 -0.87 -14.63 8.38
C TRP A 78 -0.82 -13.36 9.24
N ILE A 79 -1.26 -12.19 8.71
CA ILE A 79 -1.35 -10.94 9.48
C ILE A 79 -2.38 -11.08 10.59
N PHE A 80 -3.50 -11.78 10.33
CA PHE A 80 -4.62 -11.96 11.24
C PHE A 80 -4.69 -13.36 11.85
N GLU A 81 -4.01 -14.33 11.25
CA GLU A 81 -3.95 -15.72 11.72
C GLU A 81 -3.53 -15.80 13.19
N ASP A 82 -4.31 -16.54 13.99
CA ASP A 82 -4.13 -16.75 15.44
C ASP A 82 -4.15 -15.46 16.29
N VAL A 83 -4.49 -14.31 15.69
CA VAL A 83 -4.44 -13.01 16.35
C VAL A 83 -5.82 -12.35 16.41
N VAL A 84 -6.46 -12.18 15.26
CA VAL A 84 -7.75 -11.48 15.17
C VAL A 84 -8.90 -12.49 15.38
N LYS A 85 -9.83 -12.14 16.26
CA LYS A 85 -10.97 -13.00 16.62
C LYS A 85 -11.81 -13.37 15.41
N GLY A 86 -12.07 -14.64 15.22
CA GLY A 86 -12.85 -15.17 14.11
C GLY A 86 -12.12 -15.22 12.77
N ALA A 87 -10.83 -14.84 12.70
CA ALA A 87 -10.08 -14.87 11.45
C ALA A 87 -9.82 -16.29 10.94
N ASN A 88 -9.43 -17.20 11.85
CA ASN A 88 -9.16 -18.61 11.52
C ASN A 88 -10.46 -19.32 11.11
N GLU A 89 -11.53 -19.06 11.83
CA GLU A 89 -12.86 -19.65 11.58
C GLU A 89 -13.40 -19.21 10.21
N TYR A 90 -13.27 -17.92 9.89
CA TYR A 90 -13.65 -17.37 8.59
C TYR A 90 -12.79 -17.96 7.46
N HIS A 91 -11.47 -18.05 7.66
CA HIS A 91 -10.56 -18.67 6.71
C HIS A 91 -10.93 -20.13 6.44
N ALA A 92 -11.15 -20.93 7.50
CA ALA A 92 -11.52 -22.34 7.39
C ALA A 92 -12.90 -22.55 6.72
N ALA A 93 -13.87 -21.66 6.97
CA ALA A 93 -15.18 -21.70 6.32
C ALA A 93 -15.06 -21.44 4.82
N THR A 94 -14.29 -20.40 4.44
CA THR A 94 -14.11 -20.04 3.03
C THR A 94 -13.32 -21.10 2.25
N GLN A 95 -12.45 -21.89 2.90
CA GLN A 95 -11.83 -23.08 2.28
C GLN A 95 -12.88 -24.12 1.83
N LYS A 96 -14.00 -24.19 2.52
CA LYS A 96 -15.12 -25.08 2.18
C LYS A 96 -16.13 -24.45 1.24
N ASN A 97 -15.80 -23.29 0.65
CA ASN A 97 -16.72 -22.47 -0.15
C ASN A 97 -17.95 -21.95 0.63
N GLU A 98 -17.85 -21.90 1.95
CA GLU A 98 -18.85 -21.23 2.78
C GLU A 98 -18.49 -19.72 2.83
N ASN A 99 -19.49 -18.87 2.89
CA ASN A 99 -19.28 -17.41 3.03
C ASN A 99 -20.08 -16.91 4.23
N PRO A 100 -19.52 -17.00 5.46
CA PRO A 100 -20.22 -16.61 6.68
C PRO A 100 -20.71 -15.18 6.61
N ALA A 101 -21.99 -14.97 6.86
CA ALA A 101 -22.58 -13.65 6.94
C ALA A 101 -21.89 -12.83 8.05
N GLY A 102 -21.45 -11.62 7.73
CA GLY A 102 -20.75 -10.73 8.66
C GLY A 102 -19.22 -10.79 8.58
N GLY A 103 -18.63 -11.73 7.82
CA GLY A 103 -17.18 -11.81 7.61
C GLY A 103 -16.41 -12.20 8.89
N VAL A 104 -15.23 -11.62 9.07
CA VAL A 104 -14.37 -11.85 10.26
C VAL A 104 -14.99 -11.21 11.49
N GLU A 105 -15.28 -12.02 12.52
CA GLU A 105 -16.00 -11.60 13.73
C GLU A 105 -15.35 -10.43 14.45
N GLY A 106 -14.01 -10.44 14.57
CA GLY A 106 -13.25 -9.44 15.28
C GLY A 106 -13.15 -8.09 14.55
N VAL A 107 -13.53 -8.00 13.27
CA VAL A 107 -13.51 -6.76 12.51
C VAL A 107 -14.92 -6.19 12.44
N LYS A 108 -15.18 -5.07 13.13
CA LYS A 108 -16.52 -4.48 13.25
C LYS A 108 -16.54 -3.03 12.77
N ILE A 109 -17.59 -2.69 12.04
CA ILE A 109 -17.92 -1.33 11.68
C ILE A 109 -18.72 -0.73 12.84
N ILE A 110 -18.22 0.37 13.41
CA ILE A 110 -18.91 1.11 14.46
C ILE A 110 -19.80 2.21 13.83
N ASN A 111 -19.25 2.90 12.84
CA ASN A 111 -19.93 3.87 11.97
C ASN A 111 -19.11 4.05 10.69
N ASP A 112 -19.55 4.92 9.77
CA ASP A 112 -18.91 5.12 8.45
C ASP A 112 -17.41 5.48 8.50
N SER A 113 -16.93 6.02 9.63
CA SER A 113 -15.53 6.45 9.81
C SER A 113 -14.83 5.80 11.01
N THR A 114 -15.40 4.72 11.57
CA THR A 114 -14.81 4.06 12.73
C THR A 114 -14.90 2.55 12.59
N VAL A 115 -13.77 1.87 12.70
CA VAL A 115 -13.64 0.41 12.68
C VAL A 115 -12.97 -0.05 13.96
N SER A 116 -13.43 -1.16 14.54
CA SER A 116 -12.73 -1.83 15.62
C SER A 116 -12.20 -3.20 15.19
N ILE A 117 -11.05 -3.58 15.75
CA ILE A 117 -10.44 -4.90 15.56
C ILE A 117 -10.20 -5.51 16.93
N GLU A 118 -10.83 -6.65 17.19
CA GLU A 118 -10.74 -7.42 18.43
C GLU A 118 -9.77 -8.59 18.26
N LEU A 119 -8.84 -8.72 19.19
CA LEU A 119 -7.86 -9.80 19.24
C LEU A 119 -8.28 -10.87 20.25
N TYR A 120 -7.84 -12.10 20.07
CA TYR A 120 -8.03 -13.17 21.07
C TYR A 120 -7.30 -12.87 22.37
N GLN A 121 -6.10 -12.28 22.30
CA GLN A 121 -5.26 -11.88 23.41
C GLN A 121 -4.38 -10.70 23.03
N PRO A 122 -3.75 -10.01 24.00
CA PRO A 122 -2.82 -8.92 23.70
C PRO A 122 -1.68 -9.41 22.79
N PHE A 123 -1.40 -8.63 21.74
CA PHE A 123 -0.36 -8.96 20.77
C PHE A 123 0.44 -7.70 20.41
N SER A 124 1.62 -7.53 21.03
CA SER A 124 2.41 -6.29 20.98
C SER A 124 2.84 -5.86 19.56
N VAL A 125 3.01 -6.82 18.64
CA VAL A 125 3.42 -6.54 17.25
C VAL A 125 2.25 -6.40 16.29
N PHE A 126 1.00 -6.33 16.79
CA PHE A 126 -0.19 -6.24 15.92
C PHE A 126 -0.15 -5.01 15.01
N LEU A 127 0.12 -3.83 15.55
CA LEU A 127 0.21 -2.62 14.74
C LEU A 127 1.34 -2.72 13.70
N SER A 128 2.47 -3.33 14.04
CA SER A 128 3.56 -3.54 13.07
C SER A 128 3.11 -4.44 11.91
N ARG A 129 2.33 -5.51 12.16
CA ARG A 129 1.74 -6.32 11.09
C ARG A 129 0.78 -5.50 10.22
N MET A 130 -0.02 -4.64 10.84
CA MET A 130 -0.99 -3.77 10.13
C MET A 130 -0.33 -2.71 9.25
N GLY A 131 0.90 -2.30 9.55
CA GLY A 131 1.68 -1.35 8.73
C GLY A 131 2.21 -1.96 7.42
N LEU A 132 2.19 -3.29 7.27
CA LEU A 132 2.75 -3.99 6.12
C LEU A 132 1.91 -3.84 4.85
N VAL A 133 2.51 -4.22 3.72
CA VAL A 133 1.90 -4.07 2.38
C VAL A 133 0.61 -4.87 2.19
N PHE A 134 0.41 -5.94 2.95
CA PHE A 134 -0.77 -6.80 2.81
C PHE A 134 -2.05 -6.21 3.42
N ALA A 135 -1.94 -5.28 4.39
CA ALA A 135 -3.09 -4.66 5.06
C ALA A 135 -3.55 -3.35 4.37
N LYS A 136 -3.49 -3.30 3.03
CA LYS A 136 -3.89 -2.12 2.26
C LYS A 136 -5.37 -2.14 1.92
N ILE A 137 -5.93 -0.92 1.78
CA ILE A 137 -7.36 -0.72 1.52
C ILE A 137 -7.56 -0.33 0.05
N TYR A 138 -8.51 -0.98 -0.59
CA TYR A 138 -8.91 -0.80 -1.98
C TYR A 138 -10.43 -0.96 -2.13
N PRO A 139 -11.05 -0.39 -3.16
CA PRO A 139 -12.50 -0.45 -3.32
C PRO A 139 -12.94 -1.82 -3.85
N LYS A 140 -14.09 -2.29 -3.36
CA LYS A 140 -14.72 -3.53 -3.84
C LYS A 140 -15.00 -3.48 -5.34
N GLU A 141 -15.42 -2.33 -5.85
CA GLU A 141 -15.73 -2.10 -7.26
C GLU A 141 -14.55 -2.44 -8.18
N ALA A 142 -13.32 -2.15 -7.77
CA ALA A 142 -12.13 -2.51 -8.55
C ALA A 142 -11.92 -4.03 -8.59
N VAL A 143 -12.17 -4.73 -7.48
CA VAL A 143 -12.10 -6.20 -7.44
C VAL A 143 -13.17 -6.82 -8.32
N ASP A 144 -14.41 -6.34 -8.24
CA ASP A 144 -15.52 -6.83 -9.04
C ASP A 144 -15.31 -6.60 -10.55
N THR A 145 -14.68 -5.47 -10.92
CA THR A 145 -14.44 -5.11 -12.31
C THR A 145 -13.21 -5.79 -12.90
N TYR A 146 -12.13 -5.88 -12.15
CA TYR A 146 -10.82 -6.28 -12.68
C TYR A 146 -10.39 -7.68 -12.26
N GLY A 147 -10.91 -8.23 -11.16
CA GLY A 147 -10.51 -9.55 -10.67
C GLY A 147 -9.00 -9.70 -10.57
N ALA A 148 -8.43 -10.70 -11.25
CA ALA A 148 -6.98 -10.95 -11.29
C ALA A 148 -6.18 -9.81 -11.93
N ASP A 149 -6.79 -8.98 -12.78
CA ASP A 149 -6.13 -7.83 -13.41
C ASP A 149 -5.86 -6.68 -12.42
N MET A 150 -6.38 -6.75 -11.18
CA MET A 150 -6.05 -5.80 -10.10
C MET A 150 -4.54 -5.63 -9.91
N ARG A 151 -3.73 -6.63 -10.23
CA ARG A 151 -2.26 -6.57 -10.17
C ARG A 151 -1.63 -5.54 -11.12
N ILE A 152 -2.33 -5.17 -12.19
CA ILE A 152 -1.89 -4.17 -13.19
C ILE A 152 -2.84 -2.97 -13.31
N LYS A 153 -4.06 -3.09 -12.80
CA LYS A 153 -5.10 -2.05 -12.77
C LYS A 153 -5.50 -1.74 -11.34
N CYS A 154 -4.51 -1.43 -10.48
CA CYS A 154 -4.82 -1.22 -9.08
C CYS A 154 -5.42 0.17 -8.84
N VAL A 155 -6.53 0.19 -8.09
CA VAL A 155 -7.22 1.39 -7.63
C VAL A 155 -7.00 1.53 -6.13
N GLY A 156 -6.56 2.70 -5.68
CA GLY A 156 -6.28 2.97 -4.28
C GLY A 156 -6.54 4.41 -3.92
N THR A 157 -5.96 4.85 -2.81
CA THR A 157 -6.10 6.19 -2.25
C THR A 157 -4.81 7.01 -2.29
N GLY A 158 -3.72 6.41 -2.80
CA GLY A 158 -2.37 6.96 -2.70
C GLY A 158 -2.11 8.21 -3.53
N PRO A 159 -0.89 8.78 -3.39
CA PRO A 159 -0.49 10.01 -4.09
C PRO A 159 -0.35 9.84 -5.60
N TYR A 160 -0.17 8.62 -6.08
CA TYR A 160 -0.06 8.30 -7.51
C TYR A 160 -1.03 7.22 -7.93
N GLN A 161 -1.52 7.31 -9.15
CA GLN A 161 -2.35 6.32 -9.82
C GLN A 161 -1.62 5.74 -11.03
N ILE A 162 -1.80 4.44 -11.29
CA ILE A 162 -1.25 3.76 -12.46
C ILE A 162 -2.07 4.18 -13.68
N LYS A 163 -1.40 4.71 -14.69
CA LYS A 163 -2.00 5.00 -16.00
C LYS A 163 -1.71 3.92 -17.03
N VAL A 164 -0.49 3.38 -17.00
CA VAL A 164 -0.07 2.28 -17.85
C VAL A 164 0.83 1.37 -17.03
N MET A 165 0.59 0.08 -17.10
CA MET A 165 1.51 -0.94 -16.60
C MET A 165 1.62 -2.06 -17.63
N LYS A 166 2.81 -2.22 -18.18
CA LYS A 166 3.20 -3.36 -19.02
C LYS A 166 4.32 -4.09 -18.31
N GLU A 167 4.05 -5.33 -17.96
CA GLU A 167 4.99 -6.13 -17.19
C GLU A 167 6.34 -6.25 -17.90
N ASN A 168 7.42 -6.08 -17.15
CA ASN A 168 8.81 -6.10 -17.62
C ASN A 168 9.17 -5.04 -18.68
N GLU A 169 8.29 -4.08 -18.95
CA GLU A 169 8.55 -3.00 -19.91
C GLU A 169 8.50 -1.63 -19.22
N ILE A 170 7.31 -1.24 -18.75
CA ILE A 170 7.07 0.11 -18.25
C ILE A 170 5.92 0.17 -17.23
N THR A 171 6.09 0.99 -16.20
CA THR A 171 5.00 1.49 -15.37
C THR A 171 4.99 3.02 -15.45
N PHE A 172 3.85 3.59 -15.79
CA PHE A 172 3.64 5.03 -15.84
C PHE A 172 2.61 5.43 -14.77
N LEU A 173 3.04 6.29 -13.86
CA LEU A 173 2.25 6.81 -12.76
C LEU A 173 1.98 8.30 -12.99
N THR A 174 0.77 8.74 -12.64
CA THR A 174 0.41 10.16 -12.61
C THR A 174 -0.04 10.58 -11.24
N ARG A 175 0.22 11.83 -10.88
CA ARG A 175 -0.18 12.42 -9.61
C ARG A 175 -1.70 12.33 -9.42
N ASN A 176 -2.12 11.88 -8.25
CA ASN A 176 -3.50 12.00 -7.78
C ASN A 176 -3.74 13.43 -7.29
N LYS A 177 -4.44 14.24 -8.08
CA LYS A 177 -4.75 15.64 -7.74
C LYS A 177 -5.69 15.78 -6.54
N LYS A 178 -6.39 14.70 -6.17
CA LYS A 178 -7.31 14.64 -5.01
C LYS A 178 -6.64 14.02 -3.78
N TYR A 179 -5.31 13.81 -3.83
CA TYR A 179 -4.61 13.22 -2.69
C TYR A 179 -4.74 14.11 -1.46
N TRP A 180 -5.10 13.49 -0.34
CA TRP A 180 -5.36 14.17 0.92
C TRP A 180 -4.10 14.67 1.64
N GLY A 181 -2.93 14.05 1.34
CA GLY A 181 -1.68 14.33 2.03
C GLY A 181 -1.15 15.74 1.74
N LYS A 182 -0.59 16.35 2.77
CA LYS A 182 0.08 17.65 2.73
C LYS A 182 1.42 17.56 3.42
N ASP A 183 2.34 18.45 3.06
CA ASP A 183 3.60 18.66 3.77
C ASP A 183 3.41 19.49 5.06
N GLU A 184 4.52 19.75 5.75
CA GLU A 184 4.54 20.55 6.99
C GLU A 184 4.12 22.01 6.76
N ASP A 185 4.29 22.54 5.54
CA ASP A 185 3.89 23.90 5.16
C ASP A 185 2.44 23.96 4.63
N GLY A 186 1.74 22.82 4.57
CA GLY A 186 0.36 22.70 4.10
C GLY A 186 0.21 22.61 2.59
N ASN A 187 1.29 22.44 1.83
CA ASN A 187 1.24 22.24 0.38
C ASN A 187 0.76 20.83 0.05
N HIS A 188 -0.04 20.71 -1.02
CA HIS A 188 -0.54 19.40 -1.45
C HIS A 188 0.57 18.51 -2.05
N LEU A 189 0.64 17.30 -1.57
CA LEU A 189 1.47 16.24 -2.10
C LEU A 189 0.75 15.48 -3.23
N PRO A 190 1.47 14.76 -4.11
CA PRO A 190 2.93 14.80 -4.30
C PRO A 190 3.36 15.98 -5.19
N TYR A 191 4.63 16.37 -5.13
CA TYR A 191 5.17 17.47 -5.97
C TYR A 191 5.41 17.06 -7.43
N ILE A 192 5.86 15.83 -7.65
CA ILE A 192 6.16 15.31 -8.99
C ILE A 192 4.86 14.92 -9.69
N ASP A 193 4.63 15.43 -10.90
CA ASP A 193 3.41 15.14 -11.65
C ASP A 193 3.35 13.72 -12.20
N ASN A 194 4.48 13.20 -12.69
CA ASN A 194 4.53 11.91 -13.36
C ASN A 194 5.80 11.14 -12.99
N ILE A 195 5.67 9.82 -12.85
CA ILE A 195 6.80 8.91 -12.64
C ILE A 195 6.75 7.84 -13.72
N LYS A 196 7.85 7.70 -14.46
CA LYS A 196 8.03 6.66 -15.46
C LYS A 196 9.07 5.65 -14.97
N ILE A 197 8.65 4.42 -14.74
CA ILE A 197 9.53 3.32 -14.35
C ILE A 197 9.73 2.44 -15.59
N THR A 198 10.99 2.24 -16.00
CA THR A 198 11.34 1.34 -17.10
C THR A 198 12.11 0.15 -16.55
N TYR A 199 11.82 -1.04 -17.05
CA TYR A 199 12.47 -2.28 -16.64
C TYR A 199 13.48 -2.68 -17.71
N ARG A 200 14.76 -2.66 -17.37
CA ARG A 200 15.85 -3.02 -18.29
C ARG A 200 16.57 -4.26 -17.77
N LYS A 201 16.80 -5.23 -18.64
CA LYS A 201 17.54 -6.46 -18.28
C LYS A 201 19.02 -6.17 -18.06
N GLU A 202 19.60 -5.31 -18.91
CA GLU A 202 21.02 -5.01 -18.92
C GLU A 202 21.32 -3.80 -18.03
N LYS A 203 21.93 -4.03 -16.87
CA LYS A 203 22.27 -2.99 -15.90
C LYS A 203 23.25 -1.94 -16.42
N ARG A 204 24.18 -2.35 -17.30
CA ARG A 204 25.11 -1.41 -17.96
C ARG A 204 24.37 -0.40 -18.85
N ALA A 205 23.29 -0.81 -19.49
CA ALA A 205 22.46 0.09 -20.28
C ALA A 205 21.68 1.10 -19.40
N GLU A 206 21.34 0.73 -18.15
CA GLU A 206 20.75 1.67 -17.18
C GLU A 206 21.74 2.77 -16.80
N LEU A 207 22.99 2.40 -16.47
CA LEU A 207 24.05 3.37 -16.14
C LEU A 207 24.34 4.33 -17.30
N LEU A 208 24.41 3.80 -18.54
CA LEU A 208 24.62 4.66 -19.71
C LEU A 208 23.44 5.62 -19.96
N ALA A 209 22.21 5.17 -19.75
CA ALA A 209 21.02 6.04 -19.86
C ALA A 209 21.01 7.13 -18.77
N PHE A 210 21.41 6.78 -17.53
CA PHE A 210 21.57 7.75 -16.44
C PHE A 210 22.65 8.79 -16.78
N LYS A 211 23.83 8.36 -17.24
CA LYS A 211 24.91 9.27 -17.68
C LYS A 211 24.49 10.23 -18.80
N LYS A 212 23.58 9.79 -19.68
CA LYS A 212 23.03 10.62 -20.77
C LYS A 212 21.94 11.59 -20.32
N GLY A 213 21.44 11.45 -19.07
CA GLY A 213 20.30 12.22 -18.59
C GLY A 213 18.93 11.70 -19.05
N ASP A 214 18.88 10.47 -19.59
CA ASP A 214 17.62 9.81 -19.99
C ASP A 214 16.86 9.23 -18.80
N MET A 215 17.50 9.18 -17.62
CA MET A 215 16.96 8.69 -16.36
C MET A 215 17.41 9.58 -15.19
N ASP A 216 16.50 9.84 -14.28
CA ASP A 216 16.74 10.64 -13.07
C ASP A 216 17.23 9.78 -11.90
N PHE A 217 16.96 8.45 -11.94
CA PHE A 217 17.25 7.56 -10.84
C PHE A 217 17.50 6.13 -11.33
N VAL A 218 18.48 5.43 -10.74
CA VAL A 218 18.76 4.00 -10.96
C VAL A 218 18.62 3.24 -9.66
N TYR A 219 17.75 2.22 -9.64
CA TYR A 219 17.50 1.39 -8.47
C TYR A 219 18.35 0.12 -8.49
N LYS A 220 18.99 -0.21 -7.35
CA LYS A 220 19.85 -1.37 -7.18
C LYS A 220 21.00 -1.41 -8.17
N PHE A 221 21.96 -0.50 -7.99
CA PHE A 221 23.20 -0.52 -8.78
C PHE A 221 23.98 -1.81 -8.57
N PRO A 222 24.44 -2.49 -9.66
CA PRO A 222 25.20 -3.74 -9.54
C PRO A 222 26.57 -3.52 -8.90
N LEU A 223 26.92 -4.35 -7.93
CA LEU A 223 28.19 -4.23 -7.20
C LEU A 223 29.43 -4.47 -8.10
N ASP A 224 29.31 -5.31 -9.14
CA ASP A 224 30.35 -5.56 -10.14
C ASP A 224 30.68 -4.35 -11.02
N MET A 225 29.83 -3.32 -10.99
CA MET A 225 30.04 -2.06 -11.72
C MET A 225 30.37 -0.90 -10.77
N ILE A 226 30.56 -1.13 -9.48
CA ILE A 226 30.78 -0.09 -8.50
C ILE A 226 32.02 0.76 -8.81
N ASP A 227 33.08 0.12 -9.33
CA ASP A 227 34.34 0.74 -9.73
C ASP A 227 34.19 1.73 -10.93
N GLU A 228 33.05 1.68 -11.65
CA GLU A 228 32.74 2.69 -12.66
C GLU A 228 32.31 4.03 -12.04
N ILE A 229 31.81 4.01 -10.80
CA ILE A 229 31.25 5.18 -10.10
C ILE A 229 32.13 5.65 -8.95
N LEU A 230 32.72 4.72 -8.19
CA LEU A 230 33.55 5.03 -7.04
C LEU A 230 35.05 4.93 -7.36
N THR A 231 35.86 5.67 -6.62
CA THR A 231 37.31 5.48 -6.56
C THR A 231 37.66 4.29 -5.67
N PRO A 232 38.90 3.77 -5.70
CA PRO A 232 39.33 2.70 -4.79
C PRO A 232 39.17 3.06 -3.30
N GLU A 233 39.17 4.35 -2.96
CA GLU A 233 38.99 4.86 -1.59
C GLU A 233 37.50 4.99 -1.22
N GLY A 234 36.57 4.61 -2.12
CA GLY A 234 35.13 4.65 -1.89
C GLY A 234 34.48 6.02 -2.10
N ALA A 235 35.21 7.00 -2.64
CA ALA A 235 34.66 8.30 -2.96
C ALA A 235 34.00 8.32 -4.34
N LEU A 236 33.00 9.17 -4.54
CA LEU A 236 32.34 9.37 -5.83
C LEU A 236 33.34 9.97 -6.82
N LYS A 237 33.46 9.40 -8.02
CA LYS A 237 34.30 9.96 -9.07
C LYS A 237 33.82 11.33 -9.49
N LYS A 238 34.74 12.25 -9.83
CA LYS A 238 34.46 13.67 -10.13
C LYS A 238 33.40 13.86 -11.23
N GLU A 239 33.32 12.95 -12.19
CA GLU A 239 32.36 13.00 -13.29
C GLU A 239 30.91 12.81 -12.81
N TYR A 240 30.71 12.24 -11.61
CA TYR A 240 29.40 12.06 -10.99
C TYR A 240 29.10 13.07 -9.90
N ALA A 241 30.05 13.97 -9.56
CA ALA A 241 29.83 14.96 -8.51
C ALA A 241 28.69 15.95 -8.80
N GLN A 242 28.26 16.05 -10.05
CA GLN A 242 27.08 16.82 -10.46
C GLN A 242 25.75 16.17 -10.10
N TYR A 243 25.73 14.86 -9.84
CA TYR A 243 24.56 14.15 -9.39
C TYR A 243 24.57 14.16 -7.86
N GLN A 244 23.47 14.57 -7.25
CA GLN A 244 23.29 14.48 -5.79
C GLN A 244 22.96 13.02 -5.43
N LEU A 245 24.02 12.25 -5.19
CA LEU A 245 23.91 10.84 -4.78
C LEU A 245 24.07 10.72 -3.26
#